data_0114ad5c3d0555435566cb76d9e06793
#
_entry.id   0114ad5c3d0555435566cb76d9e06793
#
_cell.length_a   1.000
_cell.length_b   1.000
_cell.length_c   1.000
_cell.angle_alpha   90.00
_cell.angle_beta   90.00
_cell.angle_gamma   90.00
#
_symmetry.space_group_name_H-M   'P 1'
#
loop_
_entity.id
_entity.type
_entity.pdbx_description
1 polymer ?
#
loop_
_entity_poly.entity_id
_entity_poly.type
_entity_poly.pdbx_seq_one_letter_code
_entity_poly.pdbx_strand_id
1 'polypeptide(L)'
;MLLLDPTDYHNNFNLYSQSQADVQGIPYDFDSLMHYGPYSFAINRNVPVIEPRDSSISLSRLGQRDKLSPYDIMQVNIRYCPGMHVTLAIITYTWCVHALFIHNIVYCM
;
A
#
# COMPACT_ATOMS: atom_id res chain seq x y z
N MET A 1 1.97 -25.87 -9.32
CA MET A 1 2.13 -25.12 -10.59
C MET A 1 2.57 -23.71 -10.20
N LEU A 2 3.77 -23.30 -10.60
CA LEU A 2 4.27 -21.96 -10.26
C LEU A 2 3.50 -20.94 -11.09
N LEU A 3 2.73 -20.09 -10.43
CA LEU A 3 1.96 -19.00 -11.06
C LEU A 3 2.82 -17.76 -11.32
N LEU A 4 4.01 -17.70 -10.69
CA LEU A 4 4.96 -16.59 -10.79
C LEU A 4 6.03 -16.90 -11.83
N ASP A 5 6.49 -15.86 -12.53
CA ASP A 5 7.65 -15.94 -13.41
C ASP A 5 8.87 -16.43 -12.61
N PRO A 6 9.55 -17.51 -13.03
CA PRO A 6 10.67 -18.11 -12.30
C PRO A 6 11.93 -17.24 -12.27
N THR A 7 12.01 -16.18 -13.06
CA THR A 7 13.17 -15.29 -13.12
C THR A 7 13.09 -14.18 -12.06
N ASP A 8 13.48 -14.48 -10.83
CA ASP A 8 13.84 -13.54 -9.74
C ASP A 8 12.73 -12.74 -9.01
N TYR A 9 11.45 -12.86 -9.37
CA TYR A 9 10.41 -12.06 -8.70
C TYR A 9 9.89 -12.64 -7.39
N HIS A 10 10.31 -13.84 -6.98
CA HIS A 10 9.90 -14.45 -5.72
C HIS A 10 10.24 -13.58 -4.50
N ASN A 11 11.37 -12.88 -4.54
CA ASN A 11 11.81 -12.01 -3.47
C ASN A 11 10.86 -10.83 -3.21
N ASN A 12 10.09 -10.41 -4.23
CA ASN A 12 9.11 -9.33 -4.10
C ASN A 12 7.89 -9.71 -3.25
N PHE A 13 7.74 -11.00 -2.95
CA PHE A 13 6.63 -11.55 -2.14
C PHE A 13 7.10 -12.05 -0.77
N ASN A 14 8.36 -11.81 -0.42
CA ASN A 14 8.86 -12.13 0.90
C ASN A 14 8.17 -11.28 1.96
N LEU A 15 7.72 -11.94 3.03
CA LEU A 15 7.15 -11.26 4.18
C LEU A 15 8.27 -10.64 5.03
N TYR A 16 8.12 -9.39 5.37
CA TYR A 16 8.93 -8.77 6.41
C TYR A 16 8.41 -9.15 7.79
N SER A 17 9.33 -9.35 8.72
CA SER A 17 8.98 -9.50 10.13
C SER A 17 8.52 -8.15 10.71
N GLN A 18 7.78 -8.19 11.82
CA GLN A 18 7.33 -6.98 12.49
C GLN A 18 8.48 -6.08 12.97
N SER A 19 9.68 -6.65 13.21
CA SER A 19 10.88 -5.87 13.54
C SER A 19 11.51 -5.17 12.33
N GLN A 20 11.21 -5.61 11.13
CA GLN A 20 11.74 -5.02 9.89
C GLN A 20 10.78 -4.01 9.27
N ALA A 21 9.47 -4.22 9.43
CA ALA A 21 8.44 -3.34 8.91
C ALA A 21 7.33 -3.14 9.95
N ASP A 22 7.20 -1.91 10.43
CA ASP A 22 6.16 -1.52 11.38
C ASP A 22 4.92 -1.05 10.62
N VAL A 23 3.82 -1.76 10.79
CA VAL A 23 2.52 -1.41 10.19
C VAL A 23 1.76 -0.34 11.00
N GLN A 24 2.35 0.17 12.09
CA GLN A 24 1.80 1.26 12.92
C GLN A 24 0.39 0.98 13.45
N GLY A 25 0.02 -0.29 13.61
CA GLY A 25 -1.32 -0.70 14.06
C GLY A 25 -2.43 -0.51 13.03
N ILE A 26 -2.10 -0.16 11.78
CA ILE A 26 -3.07 0.03 10.70
C ILE A 26 -3.45 -1.33 10.10
N PRO A 27 -4.74 -1.59 9.84
CA PRO A 27 -5.18 -2.80 9.16
C PRO A 27 -4.59 -2.94 7.75
N TYR A 28 -4.58 -4.18 7.22
CA TYR A 28 -4.14 -4.45 5.85
C TYR A 28 -5.01 -3.68 4.84
N ASP A 29 -4.35 -2.95 3.95
CA ASP A 29 -5.01 -2.05 3.01
C ASP A 29 -5.03 -2.61 1.58
N PHE A 30 -6.17 -3.17 1.19
CA PHE A 30 -6.38 -3.67 -0.16
C PHE A 30 -6.51 -2.56 -1.21
N ASP A 31 -6.84 -1.34 -0.79
CA ASP A 31 -7.01 -0.18 -1.66
C ASP A 31 -5.78 0.72 -1.72
N SER A 32 -4.68 0.31 -1.07
CA SER A 32 -3.42 1.07 -1.09
C SER A 32 -2.94 1.33 -2.51
N LEU A 33 -2.49 2.55 -2.77
CA LEU A 33 -1.81 2.90 -4.02
C LEU A 33 -0.55 2.06 -4.25
N MET A 34 0.07 1.59 -3.17
CA MET A 34 1.30 0.79 -3.20
C MET A 34 1.04 -0.71 -3.37
N HIS A 35 -0.21 -1.17 -3.25
CA HIS A 35 -0.54 -2.58 -3.37
C HIS A 35 -0.33 -3.09 -4.80
N TYR A 36 0.28 -4.26 -4.94
CA TYR A 36 0.36 -4.92 -6.25
C TYR A 36 -1.03 -5.31 -6.76
N GLY A 37 -1.19 -5.26 -8.08
CA GLY A 37 -2.38 -5.79 -8.72
C GLY A 37 -2.40 -7.33 -8.70
N PRO A 38 -3.57 -7.95 -8.86
CA PRO A 38 -3.73 -9.40 -8.73
C PRO A 38 -2.90 -10.20 -9.72
N TYR A 39 -2.54 -9.63 -10.85
CA TYR A 39 -1.77 -10.29 -11.93
C TYR A 39 -0.31 -9.82 -12.01
N SER A 40 0.19 -9.10 -11.00
CA SER A 40 1.57 -8.62 -10.98
C SER A 40 2.54 -9.79 -10.98
N PHE A 41 3.49 -9.78 -11.92
CA PHE A 41 4.49 -10.84 -12.14
C PHE A 41 3.90 -12.22 -12.51
N ALA A 42 2.64 -12.29 -12.94
CA ALA A 42 2.02 -13.53 -13.39
C ALA A 42 2.57 -13.95 -14.76
N ILE A 43 2.92 -15.25 -14.92
CA ILE A 43 3.26 -15.85 -16.21
C ILE A 43 2.03 -15.80 -17.13
N ASN A 44 0.89 -16.21 -16.59
CA ASN A 44 -0.39 -16.16 -17.27
C ASN A 44 -1.23 -15.02 -16.69
N ARG A 45 -1.41 -13.96 -17.45
CA ARG A 45 -2.17 -12.77 -17.03
C ARG A 45 -3.68 -13.00 -16.87
N ASN A 46 -4.17 -14.18 -17.21
CA ASN A 46 -5.57 -14.57 -16.96
C ASN A 46 -5.76 -15.28 -15.61
N VAL A 47 -4.66 -15.56 -14.90
CA VAL A 47 -4.70 -16.24 -13.60
C VAL A 47 -4.07 -15.33 -12.56
N PRO A 48 -4.81 -14.92 -11.52
CA PRO A 48 -4.25 -14.07 -10.48
C PRO A 48 -3.18 -14.82 -9.67
N VAL A 49 -2.17 -14.10 -9.24
CA VAL A 49 -1.10 -14.59 -8.34
C VAL A 49 -1.25 -14.05 -6.92
N ILE A 50 -2.06 -12.99 -6.78
CA ILE A 50 -2.42 -12.38 -5.49
C ILE A 50 -3.93 -12.41 -5.38
N GLU A 51 -4.44 -13.07 -4.34
CA GLU A 51 -5.86 -13.15 -4.03
C GLU A 51 -6.10 -12.86 -2.56
N PRO A 52 -7.12 -12.08 -2.20
CA PRO A 52 -7.56 -11.97 -0.82
C PRO A 52 -8.01 -13.33 -0.29
N ARG A 53 -7.69 -13.64 0.97
CA ARG A 53 -8.20 -14.85 1.62
C ARG A 53 -9.70 -14.74 1.91
N ASP A 54 -10.18 -13.53 2.12
CA ASP A 54 -11.60 -13.23 2.30
C ASP A 54 -12.24 -13.03 0.93
N SER A 55 -13.13 -13.93 0.56
CA SER A 55 -13.87 -13.92 -0.71
C SER A 55 -14.84 -12.73 -0.86
N SER A 56 -15.13 -12.01 0.21
CA SER A 56 -15.93 -10.78 0.14
C SER A 56 -15.14 -9.59 -0.47
N ILE A 57 -13.83 -9.71 -0.52
CA ILE A 57 -12.94 -8.67 -1.08
C ILE A 57 -12.80 -8.89 -2.58
N SER A 58 -13.28 -7.93 -3.37
CA SER A 58 -13.13 -7.99 -4.83
C SER A 58 -11.67 -7.83 -5.27
N LEU A 59 -11.24 -8.63 -6.24
CA LEU A 59 -9.92 -8.51 -6.89
C LEU A 59 -9.70 -7.13 -7.54
N SER A 60 -10.77 -6.44 -7.94
CA SER A 60 -10.69 -5.12 -8.56
C SER A 60 -10.20 -4.02 -7.61
N ARG A 61 -10.21 -4.27 -6.30
CA ARG A 61 -9.66 -3.33 -5.31
C ARG A 61 -8.13 -3.30 -5.30
N LEU A 62 -7.49 -4.42 -5.70
CA LEU A 62 -6.05 -4.55 -5.63
C LEU A 62 -5.38 -3.85 -6.82
N GLY A 63 -4.31 -3.12 -6.53
CA GLY A 63 -3.45 -2.53 -7.56
C GLY A 63 -4.03 -1.30 -8.24
N GLN A 64 -4.95 -0.58 -7.58
CA GLN A 64 -5.40 0.73 -8.06
C GLN A 64 -4.21 1.71 -8.13
N ARG A 65 -4.28 2.68 -9.06
CA ARG A 65 -3.24 3.70 -9.29
C ARG A 65 -3.83 5.12 -9.40
N ASP A 66 -5.04 5.29 -8.87
CA ASP A 66 -5.77 6.55 -9.01
C ASP A 66 -5.44 7.54 -7.90
N LYS A 67 -5.38 7.06 -6.64
CA LYS A 67 -5.20 7.93 -5.47
C LYS A 67 -4.67 7.18 -4.26
N LEU A 68 -4.10 7.93 -3.31
CA LEU A 68 -3.80 7.40 -1.98
C LEU A 68 -5.08 6.98 -1.27
N SER A 69 -5.03 5.82 -0.62
CA SER A 69 -6.11 5.38 0.26
C SER A 69 -6.14 6.19 1.56
N PRO A 70 -7.23 6.13 2.32
CA PRO A 70 -7.26 6.71 3.67
C PRO A 70 -6.17 6.14 4.59
N TYR A 71 -5.83 4.85 4.45
CA TYR A 71 -4.79 4.21 5.25
C TYR A 71 -3.38 4.59 4.78
N ASP A 72 -3.13 4.76 3.47
CA ASP A 72 -1.89 5.33 2.96
C ASP A 72 -1.63 6.71 3.59
N ILE A 73 -2.65 7.57 3.57
CA ILE A 73 -2.57 8.92 4.15
C ILE A 73 -2.33 8.85 5.66
N MET A 74 -3.02 7.94 6.36
CA MET A 74 -2.85 7.75 7.80
C MET A 74 -1.41 7.33 8.14
N GLN A 75 -0.83 6.39 7.41
CA GLN A 75 0.56 5.93 7.62
C GLN A 75 1.56 7.06 7.45
N VAL A 76 1.41 7.86 6.38
CA VAL A 76 2.26 9.02 6.14
C VAL A 76 2.15 10.03 7.29
N ASN A 77 0.93 10.32 7.75
CA ASN A 77 0.71 11.26 8.84
C ASN A 77 1.32 10.79 10.17
N ILE A 78 1.12 9.51 10.52
CA ILE A 78 1.73 8.93 11.73
C ILE A 78 3.25 9.04 11.67
N ARG A 79 3.85 8.78 10.52
CA ARG A 79 5.30 8.75 10.36
C ARG A 79 5.93 10.13 10.31
N TYR A 80 5.33 11.06 9.61
CA TYR A 80 5.97 12.35 9.24
C TYR A 80 5.32 13.56 9.90
N CYS A 81 4.14 13.42 10.51
CA CYS A 81 3.42 14.48 11.19
C CYS A 81 3.13 14.12 12.65
N PRO A 82 4.14 13.79 13.48
CA PRO A 82 3.94 13.43 14.88
C PRO A 82 3.37 14.62 15.63
N GLY A 83 2.22 14.41 16.32
CA GLY A 83 1.54 15.45 17.11
C GLY A 83 0.24 15.96 16.51
N MET A 84 -0.12 15.58 15.29
CA MET A 84 -1.44 15.86 14.74
C MET A 84 -2.44 14.79 15.20
N HIS A 85 -3.19 15.09 16.24
CA HIS A 85 -4.27 14.21 16.68
C HIS A 85 -5.36 14.08 15.62
N VAL A 86 -5.82 12.85 15.37
CA VAL A 86 -6.79 12.44 14.35
C VAL A 86 -8.15 13.18 14.43
N THR A 87 -8.46 13.82 15.53
CA THR A 87 -9.73 14.53 15.77
C THR A 87 -9.89 15.86 15.01
N LEU A 88 -8.81 16.43 14.48
CA LEU A 88 -8.84 17.67 13.67
C LEU A 88 -8.45 17.42 12.20
N ALA A 89 -8.27 16.16 11.82
CA ALA A 89 -7.60 15.75 10.60
C ALA A 89 -8.34 16.09 9.30
N ILE A 90 -9.65 16.36 9.34
CA ILE A 90 -10.40 16.60 8.09
C ILE A 90 -10.04 17.96 7.46
N ILE A 91 -9.63 18.94 8.26
CA ILE A 91 -9.30 20.28 7.76
C ILE A 91 -7.80 20.46 7.49
N THR A 92 -6.94 19.75 8.24
CA THR A 92 -5.47 19.88 8.13
C THR A 92 -4.83 18.87 7.17
N TYR A 93 -5.57 17.89 6.70
CA TYR A 93 -5.12 16.89 5.72
C TYR A 93 -4.50 17.50 4.47
N THR A 94 -5.06 18.60 4.01
CA THR A 94 -4.58 19.31 2.82
C THR A 94 -3.19 19.91 3.00
N TRP A 95 -2.83 20.34 4.21
CA TRP A 95 -1.58 21.05 4.44
C TRP A 95 -0.35 20.15 4.55
N CYS A 96 -0.45 19.02 5.24
CA CYS A 96 0.73 18.15 5.40
C CYS A 96 1.07 17.42 4.09
N VAL A 97 0.07 16.91 3.39
CA VAL A 97 0.26 16.29 2.07
C VAL A 97 0.70 17.35 1.04
N HIS A 98 0.19 18.59 1.11
CA HIS A 98 0.60 19.68 0.23
C HIS A 98 2.06 20.12 0.49
N ALA A 99 2.49 20.16 1.75
CA ALA A 99 3.88 20.47 2.10
C ALA A 99 4.87 19.41 1.59
N LEU A 100 4.49 18.13 1.61
CA LEU A 100 5.31 17.04 1.06
C LEU A 100 5.41 17.12 -0.47
N PHE A 101 4.34 17.53 -1.15
CA PHE A 101 4.35 17.72 -2.61
C PHE A 101 5.19 18.92 -3.06
N ILE A 102 5.19 20.02 -2.31
CA ILE A 102 5.95 21.24 -2.67
C ILE A 102 7.46 21.02 -2.49
N HIS A 103 7.88 20.14 -1.57
CA HIS A 103 9.31 19.95 -1.27
C HIS A 103 9.96 18.79 -2.02
N ASN A 104 9.27 18.15 -3.00
CA ASN A 104 9.82 17.04 -3.82
C ASN A 104 10.45 15.89 -3.00
N ILE A 105 10.00 15.67 -1.78
CA ILE A 105 10.48 14.58 -0.94
C ILE A 105 9.52 13.41 -1.12
N VAL A 106 9.56 12.80 -2.29
CA VAL A 106 9.00 11.46 -2.50
C VAL A 106 10.18 10.51 -2.38
N TYR A 107 10.49 10.07 -1.18
CA TYR A 107 11.29 8.86 -1.01
C TYR A 107 10.32 7.67 -1.08
N CYS A 108 10.31 7.00 -2.23
CA CYS A 108 9.83 5.64 -2.33
C CYS A 108 10.72 4.75 -1.46
N MET A 109 10.18 4.16 -0.39
CA MET A 109 10.71 2.93 0.19
C MET A 109 9.92 1.74 -0.35
#